data_823769d150be21838d9abf49241b45dc
#
_entry.id   823769d150be21838d9abf49241b45dc
#
_cell.length_a   1.000
_cell.length_b   1.000
_cell.length_c   1.000
_cell.angle_alpha   90.00
_cell.angle_beta   90.00
_cell.angle_gamma   90.00
#
_symmetry.space_group_name_H-M   'P 1'
#
loop_
_entity.id
_entity.type
_entity.pdbx_description
1 polymer ?
#
loop_
_entity_poly.entity_id
_entity_poly.type
_entity_poly.pdbx_seq_one_letter_code
_entity_poly.pdbx_strand_id
1 'polypeptide(L)'
;IGHLPSLSTMGEIWEKDLYHSFRSYNPIMVSWIEKLKEGQGAFDNEEVERRPYHIVDGVKVPNVEKNGDKYTRQYWDKVPPCVHTRNDILASQNTVHPVDNRVFSIRELMLMMSVPDSFEWNYRPFLELNTMPIEEKRKYLKENGINIRQNIGEAVPTAIFYQIATKIAKKLNCIFDESKVLEEIDSHKLGDIDTIINYIRNNNDLGFANLSKVAEYANVLREDNEAFYTRPNICYTVVKNLPDASYFKSLRILEPSVGVGNFLPCIIEKYKSVKEVVIDICDIDSKSIDIVRELLTLVKIPRNIKINYIVTDFLLHDFLYHYDIVIGNPPYKKLTGSKQLLDKYKCQSENKNTNNLFSFFIEKALRCGDYVSLIVPKSLISAPEFNVTRKLMEKYNIMNIVDFGEKAFKGVKIETISFLVNTTSMPNRTTV
;
A
#
# COMPACT_ATOMS: atom_id res chain seq x y z
N ILE A 1 23.93 23.87 1.92
CA ILE A 1 24.36 24.81 3.01
C ILE A 1 25.35 25.86 2.53
N GLY A 2 26.01 25.69 1.40
CA GLY A 2 27.10 26.58 0.90
C GLY A 2 26.76 28.04 0.63
N HIS A 3 25.52 28.42 0.67
CA HIS A 3 25.08 29.82 0.55
C HIS A 3 25.03 30.57 1.89
N LEU A 4 25.18 29.85 3.01
CA LEU A 4 25.20 30.45 4.34
C LEU A 4 26.61 31.00 4.65
N PRO A 5 26.75 32.11 5.38
CA PRO A 5 28.05 32.64 5.72
C PRO A 5 28.76 31.73 6.73
N SER A 6 30.11 31.75 6.69
CA SER A 6 30.92 31.12 7.73
C SER A 6 30.71 31.84 9.09
N LEU A 7 30.66 31.08 10.15
CA LEU A 7 30.60 31.58 11.52
C LEU A 7 31.92 31.28 12.21
N SER A 8 32.65 32.32 12.62
CA SER A 8 34.01 32.19 13.12
C SER A 8 34.14 32.27 14.63
N THR A 9 33.18 32.93 15.30
CA THR A 9 33.27 33.26 16.73
C THR A 9 32.18 32.52 17.52
N MET A 10 32.55 31.88 18.63
CA MET A 10 31.59 31.27 19.56
C MET A 10 30.53 32.26 20.03
N GLY A 11 29.27 31.90 19.99
CA GLY A 11 28.15 32.75 20.35
C GLY A 11 27.70 33.71 19.24
N GLU A 12 28.33 33.68 18.08
CA GLU A 12 27.93 34.44 16.91
C GLU A 12 26.55 33.99 16.42
N ILE A 13 25.69 34.94 16.05
CA ILE A 13 24.39 34.73 15.46
C ILE A 13 24.35 35.60 14.20
N TRP A 14 24.03 34.97 13.05
CA TRP A 14 23.88 35.71 11.83
C TRP A 14 22.65 36.64 11.92
N GLU A 15 22.85 37.88 11.59
CA GLU A 15 21.79 38.94 11.74
C GLU A 15 20.50 38.60 10.97
N LYS A 16 20.66 37.98 9.77
CA LYS A 16 19.54 37.64 8.89
C LYS A 16 18.83 36.32 9.28
N ASP A 17 19.43 35.50 10.15
CA ASP A 17 18.84 34.22 10.53
C ASP A 17 19.35 33.76 11.90
N LEU A 18 18.50 33.88 12.94
CA LEU A 18 18.85 33.46 14.30
C LEU A 18 19.19 31.95 14.41
N TYR A 19 18.63 31.10 13.52
CA TYR A 19 18.94 29.67 13.55
C TYR A 19 20.30 29.34 12.94
N HIS A 20 20.91 30.32 12.23
CA HIS A 20 22.30 30.21 11.80
C HIS A 20 23.21 30.84 12.84
N SER A 21 23.62 30.01 13.81
CA SER A 21 24.37 30.44 14.99
C SER A 21 25.48 29.45 15.38
N PHE A 22 26.58 30.02 15.93
CA PHE A 22 27.70 29.28 16.47
C PHE A 22 27.49 29.07 17.99
N ARG A 23 27.13 27.85 18.36
CA ARG A 23 26.98 27.51 19.78
C ARG A 23 28.33 27.58 20.50
N SER A 24 28.33 28.05 21.76
CA SER A 24 29.53 28.03 22.58
C SER A 24 29.90 26.63 23.05
N TYR A 25 31.16 26.29 22.96
CA TYR A 25 31.75 25.04 23.44
C TYR A 25 32.89 25.31 24.43
N ASN A 26 33.35 24.26 25.11
CA ASN A 26 34.60 24.32 25.86
C ASN A 26 35.78 24.57 24.87
N PRO A 27 36.57 25.61 25.02
CA PRO A 27 37.70 25.91 24.12
C PRO A 27 38.68 24.75 23.93
N ILE A 28 38.85 23.90 24.94
CA ILE A 28 39.69 22.69 24.87
C ILE A 28 39.15 21.74 23.77
N MET A 29 37.84 21.56 23.71
CA MET A 29 37.23 20.69 22.72
C MET A 29 37.37 21.24 21.30
N VAL A 30 37.35 22.57 21.13
CA VAL A 30 37.57 23.21 19.84
C VAL A 30 39.01 22.98 19.35
N SER A 31 40.00 23.02 20.25
CA SER A 31 41.40 22.76 19.89
C SER A 31 41.64 21.35 19.35
N TRP A 32 40.78 20.38 19.67
CA TRP A 32 40.87 19.01 19.15
C TRP A 32 40.43 18.90 17.67
N ILE A 33 39.55 19.79 17.21
CA ILE A 33 39.00 19.75 15.87
C ILE A 33 39.57 20.81 14.91
N GLU A 34 40.29 21.79 15.42
CA GLU A 34 40.75 22.99 14.67
C GLU A 34 41.62 22.66 13.47
N LYS A 35 42.48 21.64 13.55
CA LYS A 35 43.41 21.26 12.46
C LYS A 35 42.93 20.03 11.66
N LEU A 36 41.75 19.50 11.94
CA LEU A 36 41.23 18.33 11.21
C LEU A 36 40.95 18.67 9.74
N LYS A 37 41.34 17.76 8.87
CA LYS A 37 40.91 17.73 7.48
C LYS A 37 39.53 17.06 7.37
N GLU A 38 38.86 17.24 6.26
CA GLU A 38 37.62 16.53 5.95
C GLU A 38 37.80 15.01 6.11
N GLY A 39 36.82 14.39 6.79
CA GLY A 39 36.84 12.96 7.07
C GLY A 39 37.71 12.52 8.24
N GLN A 40 38.49 13.41 8.87
CA GLN A 40 39.30 13.09 10.03
C GLN A 40 38.52 13.30 11.34
N GLY A 41 38.74 12.43 12.31
CA GLY A 41 38.30 12.56 13.68
C GLY A 41 39.36 13.14 14.61
N ALA A 42 38.97 13.65 15.79
CA ALA A 42 39.94 14.22 16.74
C ALA A 42 40.97 13.22 17.27
N PHE A 43 40.69 11.92 17.21
CA PHE A 43 41.62 10.86 17.58
C PHE A 43 42.72 10.64 16.52
N ASP A 44 42.53 11.12 15.29
CA ASP A 44 43.50 11.04 14.19
C ASP A 44 44.54 12.13 14.23
N ASN A 45 44.46 13.10 15.18
CA ASN A 45 45.45 14.15 15.32
C ASN A 45 46.86 13.55 15.53
N GLU A 46 47.82 14.01 14.75
CA GLU A 46 49.22 13.61 14.91
C GLU A 46 49.78 14.10 16.25
N GLU A 47 49.45 15.33 16.64
CA GLU A 47 49.79 15.95 17.93
C GLU A 47 48.97 15.32 19.06
N VAL A 48 49.55 14.49 19.91
CA VAL A 48 48.88 13.79 21.00
C VAL A 48 48.13 14.75 21.95
N GLU A 49 48.65 15.95 22.13
CA GLU A 49 48.03 17.00 22.96
C GLU A 49 46.71 17.51 22.41
N ARG A 50 46.46 17.32 21.12
CA ARG A 50 45.19 17.65 20.42
C ARG A 50 44.21 16.48 20.32
N ARG A 51 44.55 15.34 20.93
CA ARG A 51 43.60 14.21 21.03
C ARG A 51 42.69 14.39 22.23
N PRO A 52 41.45 13.89 22.16
CA PRO A 52 40.49 13.99 23.25
C PRO A 52 41.03 13.38 24.57
N TYR A 53 40.89 14.12 25.65
CA TYR A 53 41.24 13.69 27.00
C TYR A 53 40.23 14.21 28.02
N HIS A 54 40.22 13.65 29.22
CA HIS A 54 39.53 14.16 30.39
C HIS A 54 40.51 14.35 31.54
N ILE A 55 40.14 15.12 32.57
CA ILE A 55 40.99 15.39 33.71
C ILE A 55 40.46 14.57 34.88
N VAL A 56 41.39 13.78 35.49
CA VAL A 56 41.14 13.03 36.74
C VAL A 56 42.21 13.46 37.71
N ASP A 57 41.80 14.00 38.85
CA ASP A 57 42.72 14.49 39.91
C ASP A 57 43.83 15.43 39.42
N GLY A 58 43.48 16.31 38.46
CA GLY A 58 44.43 17.25 37.88
C GLY A 58 45.34 16.68 36.78
N VAL A 59 45.25 15.39 36.50
CA VAL A 59 46.06 14.71 35.46
C VAL A 59 45.23 14.49 34.18
N LYS A 60 45.81 14.75 33.02
CA LYS A 60 45.20 14.46 31.71
C LYS A 60 45.22 12.95 31.44
N VAL A 61 44.05 12.36 31.30
CA VAL A 61 43.86 10.96 30.93
C VAL A 61 43.28 10.90 29.50
N PRO A 62 43.96 10.25 28.54
CA PRO A 62 43.45 10.13 27.17
C PRO A 62 42.11 9.42 27.14
N ASN A 63 41.17 9.92 26.31
CA ASN A 63 39.95 9.24 26.05
C ASN A 63 40.19 8.03 25.13
N VAL A 64 39.42 6.94 25.37
CA VAL A 64 39.48 5.77 24.52
C VAL A 64 38.47 5.97 23.39
N GLU A 65 38.93 5.85 22.16
CA GLU A 65 38.04 5.83 21.01
C GLU A 65 37.20 4.56 21.01
N LYS A 66 35.87 4.71 21.05
CA LYS A 66 34.92 3.59 21.00
C LYS A 66 34.29 3.41 19.60
N ASN A 67 34.18 4.51 18.86
CA ASN A 67 33.54 4.56 17.54
C ASN A 67 34.34 5.55 16.68
N GLY A 68 34.78 5.17 15.49
CA GLY A 68 35.64 5.95 14.60
C GLY A 68 35.00 7.19 13.97
N ASP A 69 33.81 7.61 14.41
CA ASP A 69 33.04 8.71 13.84
C ASP A 69 32.83 9.90 14.80
N LYS A 70 33.43 9.84 16.00
CA LYS A 70 33.38 10.93 16.99
C LYS A 70 34.30 12.08 16.65
N TYR A 71 33.81 13.31 16.85
CA TYR A 71 34.52 14.56 16.51
C TYR A 71 34.93 14.62 15.04
N THR A 72 34.26 13.90 14.14
CA THR A 72 34.65 13.80 12.73
C THR A 72 34.18 15.01 11.95
N ARG A 73 35.14 15.68 11.27
CA ARG A 73 34.84 16.76 10.33
C ARG A 73 34.23 16.18 9.06
N GLN A 74 33.06 16.68 8.70
CA GLN A 74 32.31 16.21 7.56
C GLN A 74 32.98 16.62 6.23
N TYR A 75 32.58 15.92 5.16
CA TYR A 75 32.98 16.26 3.79
C TYR A 75 32.06 17.33 3.24
N TRP A 76 32.63 18.25 2.46
CA TRP A 76 31.83 19.29 1.78
C TRP A 76 31.00 18.70 0.62
N ASP A 77 31.60 17.83 -0.18
CA ASP A 77 31.02 17.34 -1.43
C ASP A 77 30.39 15.92 -1.31
N LYS A 78 30.11 15.46 -0.09
CA LYS A 78 29.43 14.19 0.13
C LYS A 78 28.05 14.39 0.75
N VAL A 79 27.16 13.45 0.48
CA VAL A 79 25.87 13.38 1.18
C VAL A 79 26.15 13.23 2.68
N PRO A 80 25.60 14.11 3.52
CA PRO A 80 25.80 14.02 4.96
C PRO A 80 25.18 12.75 5.52
N PRO A 81 25.79 12.17 6.57
CA PRO A 81 25.19 11.05 7.28
C PRO A 81 23.90 11.47 7.99
N CYS A 82 23.22 10.50 8.59
CA CYS A 82 21.99 10.72 9.34
C CYS A 82 22.20 11.80 10.44
N VAL A 83 21.28 12.75 10.52
CA VAL A 83 21.26 13.75 11.60
C VAL A 83 20.77 13.07 12.88
N HIS A 84 21.62 13.04 13.90
CA HIS A 84 21.30 12.44 15.20
C HIS A 84 20.57 13.42 16.13
N THR A 85 19.88 12.91 17.15
CA THR A 85 19.23 13.72 18.20
C THR A 85 20.24 14.54 19.03
N ARG A 86 21.48 14.06 19.18
CA ARG A 86 22.58 14.75 19.86
C ARG A 86 23.53 15.45 18.88
N ASN A 87 22.97 16.15 17.91
CA ASN A 87 23.70 16.95 16.91
C ASN A 87 24.22 18.28 17.47
N ASP A 88 24.07 18.51 18.76
CA ASP A 88 24.50 19.69 19.52
C ASP A 88 25.90 19.54 20.11
N ILE A 89 26.51 18.35 20.09
CA ILE A 89 27.74 18.03 20.77
C ILE A 89 28.85 17.72 19.75
N LEU A 90 30.03 18.35 19.89
CA LEU A 90 31.21 18.06 19.06
C LEU A 90 31.64 16.59 19.15
N ALA A 91 31.48 15.97 20.33
CA ALA A 91 31.80 14.57 20.57
C ALA A 91 30.80 13.57 20.00
N SER A 92 29.70 14.03 19.38
CA SER A 92 28.74 13.15 18.75
C SER A 92 29.24 12.71 17.37
N GLN A 93 28.52 11.75 16.79
CA GLN A 93 28.89 11.15 15.51
C GLN A 93 28.71 12.15 14.36
N ASN A 94 29.74 12.36 13.57
CA ASN A 94 29.67 13.10 12.31
C ASN A 94 29.06 14.52 12.43
N THR A 95 29.37 15.27 13.48
CA THR A 95 28.73 16.55 13.77
C THR A 95 29.56 17.78 13.44
N VAL A 96 30.85 17.63 13.16
CA VAL A 96 31.73 18.78 12.91
C VAL A 96 31.54 19.31 11.50
N HIS A 97 31.30 20.65 11.39
CA HIS A 97 31.12 21.33 10.11
C HIS A 97 32.36 21.17 9.19
N PRO A 98 32.19 21.04 7.86
CA PRO A 98 33.31 20.79 6.93
C PRO A 98 34.43 21.84 7.01
N VAL A 99 34.10 23.09 7.25
CA VAL A 99 35.06 24.22 7.26
C VAL A 99 35.19 24.82 8.66
N ASP A 100 34.09 25.20 9.29
CA ASP A 100 34.08 25.88 10.58
C ASP A 100 34.37 24.94 11.77
N ASN A 101 34.97 25.45 12.83
CA ASN A 101 35.28 24.68 14.03
C ASN A 101 34.11 24.58 15.00
N ARG A 102 32.99 24.10 14.52
CA ARG A 102 31.70 23.99 15.24
C ARG A 102 30.88 22.81 14.75
N VAL A 103 29.81 22.50 15.45
CA VAL A 103 28.76 21.65 14.90
C VAL A 103 27.92 22.45 13.89
N PHE A 104 27.13 21.75 13.08
CA PHE A 104 26.18 22.41 12.19
C PHE A 104 25.22 23.30 12.98
N SER A 105 24.89 24.46 12.44
CA SER A 105 23.83 25.34 12.96
C SER A 105 22.44 24.68 12.83
N ILE A 106 21.44 25.21 13.54
CA ILE A 106 20.06 24.73 13.38
C ILE A 106 19.60 24.94 11.93
N ARG A 107 19.92 26.06 11.29
CA ARG A 107 19.57 26.34 9.91
C ARG A 107 20.19 25.33 8.93
N GLU A 108 21.45 25.00 9.11
CA GLU A 108 22.11 23.98 8.27
C GLU A 108 21.48 22.60 8.44
N LEU A 109 21.11 22.21 9.66
CA LEU A 109 20.40 20.97 9.91
C LEU A 109 18.99 20.97 9.27
N MET A 110 18.27 22.09 9.34
CA MET A 110 16.98 22.24 8.66
C MET A 110 17.11 22.04 7.15
N LEU A 111 18.14 22.63 6.54
CA LEU A 111 18.42 22.46 5.10
C LEU A 111 18.76 21.02 4.75
N MET A 112 19.61 20.35 5.55
CA MET A 112 19.98 18.94 5.36
C MET A 112 18.75 18.01 5.48
N MET A 113 17.81 18.34 6.36
CA MET A 113 16.57 17.60 6.57
C MET A 113 15.43 18.10 5.67
N SER A 114 15.72 19.03 4.75
CA SER A 114 14.73 19.66 3.85
C SER A 114 13.50 20.23 4.57
N VAL A 115 13.70 20.74 5.80
CA VAL A 115 12.67 21.45 6.54
C VAL A 115 12.46 22.83 5.89
N PRO A 116 11.22 23.22 5.52
CA PRO A 116 10.95 24.50 4.86
C PRO A 116 11.38 25.70 5.72
N ASP A 117 11.80 26.80 5.07
CA ASP A 117 12.14 28.05 5.77
C ASP A 117 10.95 28.66 6.51
N SER A 118 9.74 28.38 6.05
CA SER A 118 8.48 28.79 6.68
C SER A 118 8.09 27.96 7.90
N PHE A 119 8.88 26.93 8.28
CA PHE A 119 8.55 26.10 9.45
C PHE A 119 8.72 26.88 10.75
N GLU A 120 7.67 26.93 11.56
CA GLU A 120 7.63 27.67 12.81
C GLU A 120 7.90 26.74 14.01
N TRP A 121 8.99 27.05 14.74
CA TRP A 121 9.30 26.37 15.99
C TRP A 121 8.56 27.04 17.15
N ASN A 122 7.94 26.23 18.00
CA ASN A 122 7.21 26.70 19.18
C ASN A 122 6.08 27.70 18.87
N TYR A 123 5.43 27.57 17.73
CA TYR A 123 4.33 28.44 17.29
C TYR A 123 4.68 29.94 17.20
N ARG A 124 5.98 30.25 17.05
CA ARG A 124 6.44 31.64 16.88
C ARG A 124 6.97 31.85 15.46
N PRO A 125 6.42 32.84 14.74
CA PRO A 125 6.86 33.17 13.39
C PRO A 125 8.36 33.49 13.34
N PHE A 126 9.06 32.97 12.33
CA PHE A 126 10.49 33.23 12.13
C PHE A 126 10.81 34.72 12.06
N LEU A 127 9.98 35.53 11.38
CA LEU A 127 10.18 36.97 11.23
C LEU A 127 10.16 37.67 12.59
N GLU A 128 9.24 37.29 13.48
CA GLU A 128 9.17 37.83 14.84
C GLU A 128 10.44 37.51 15.61
N LEU A 129 10.83 36.25 15.63
CA LEU A 129 12.05 35.83 16.33
C LEU A 129 13.30 36.51 15.76
N ASN A 130 13.36 36.70 14.45
CA ASN A 130 14.55 37.25 13.81
C ASN A 130 14.68 38.79 13.96
N THR A 131 13.61 39.49 14.29
CA THR A 131 13.64 40.95 14.59
C THR A 131 13.94 41.28 16.05
N MET A 132 13.99 40.27 16.93
CA MET A 132 14.32 40.48 18.35
C MET A 132 15.75 41.01 18.53
N PRO A 133 16.02 41.77 19.63
CA PRO A 133 17.35 42.16 20.03
C PRO A 133 18.26 40.95 20.21
N ILE A 134 19.58 41.12 20.01
CA ILE A 134 20.56 40.04 20.05
C ILE A 134 20.54 39.22 21.37
N GLU A 135 20.34 39.90 22.49
CA GLU A 135 20.30 39.24 23.81
C GLU A 135 19.06 38.39 23.98
N GLU A 136 17.92 38.79 23.43
CA GLU A 136 16.69 37.98 23.41
C GLU A 136 16.83 36.78 22.47
N LYS A 137 17.47 36.94 21.31
CA LYS A 137 17.83 35.84 20.41
C LYS A 137 18.70 34.78 21.12
N ARG A 138 19.73 35.24 21.87
CA ARG A 138 20.59 34.36 22.66
C ARG A 138 19.81 33.60 23.74
N LYS A 139 18.93 34.30 24.47
CA LYS A 139 18.06 33.72 25.47
C LYS A 139 17.15 32.65 24.85
N TYR A 140 16.48 32.96 23.76
CA TYR A 140 15.60 32.05 23.03
C TYR A 140 16.35 30.78 22.59
N LEU A 141 17.52 30.93 21.96
CA LEU A 141 18.34 29.80 21.51
C LEU A 141 18.86 28.96 22.68
N LYS A 142 19.16 29.57 23.84
CA LYS A 142 19.56 28.85 25.05
C LYS A 142 18.43 27.99 25.61
N GLU A 143 17.21 28.50 25.60
CA GLU A 143 16.02 27.82 26.13
C GLU A 143 15.48 26.75 25.19
N ASN A 144 15.49 27.00 23.88
CA ASN A 144 14.78 26.17 22.91
C ASN A 144 15.70 25.38 21.94
N GLY A 145 16.95 25.84 21.77
CA GLY A 145 17.85 25.31 20.74
C GLY A 145 18.13 23.82 20.86
N ILE A 146 18.21 23.28 22.10
CA ILE A 146 18.43 21.82 22.31
C ILE A 146 17.21 21.03 21.86
N ASN A 147 16.01 21.45 22.23
CA ASN A 147 14.76 20.79 21.85
C ASN A 147 14.54 20.84 20.33
N ILE A 148 14.80 21.99 19.70
CA ILE A 148 14.71 22.14 18.23
C ILE A 148 15.67 21.14 17.55
N ARG A 149 16.91 21.04 18.01
CA ARG A 149 17.91 20.13 17.46
C ARG A 149 17.53 18.65 17.66
N GLN A 150 16.96 18.31 18.79
CA GLN A 150 16.47 16.97 19.07
C GLN A 150 15.31 16.62 18.11
N ASN A 151 14.33 17.49 17.99
CA ASN A 151 13.20 17.29 17.09
C ASN A 151 13.64 17.12 15.62
N ILE A 152 14.65 17.89 15.17
CA ILE A 152 15.24 17.71 13.82
C ILE A 152 15.87 16.31 13.71
N GLY A 153 16.60 15.85 14.75
CA GLY A 153 17.24 14.53 14.75
C GLY A 153 16.25 13.35 14.81
N GLU A 154 15.06 13.55 15.34
CA GLU A 154 13.98 12.56 15.38
C GLU A 154 13.13 12.57 14.09
N ALA A 155 13.22 13.62 13.29
CA ALA A 155 12.42 13.79 12.08
C ALA A 155 12.92 12.93 10.92
N VAL A 156 12.03 12.62 10.00
CA VAL A 156 12.38 12.09 8.67
C VAL A 156 12.50 13.28 7.70
N PRO A 157 13.54 13.31 6.81
CA PRO A 157 13.69 14.39 5.85
C PRO A 157 12.41 14.58 5.03
N THR A 158 11.87 15.80 5.02
CA THR A 158 10.54 16.08 4.45
C THR A 158 10.47 15.81 2.95
N ALA A 159 11.56 16.04 2.21
CA ALA A 159 11.64 15.73 0.78
C ALA A 159 11.50 14.23 0.48
N ILE A 160 12.07 13.37 1.32
CA ILE A 160 11.93 11.89 1.18
C ILE A 160 10.48 11.49 1.42
N PHE A 161 9.89 12.01 2.51
CA PHE A 161 8.50 11.70 2.84
C PHE A 161 7.52 12.21 1.77
N TYR A 162 7.79 13.41 1.21
CA TYR A 162 7.02 13.96 0.10
C TYR A 162 7.04 13.05 -1.14
N GLN A 163 8.22 12.51 -1.51
CA GLN A 163 8.34 11.59 -2.64
C GLN A 163 7.58 10.28 -2.40
N ILE A 164 7.67 9.73 -1.18
CA ILE A 164 6.92 8.53 -0.78
C ILE A 164 5.43 8.81 -0.80
N ALA A 165 4.98 9.90 -0.18
CA ALA A 165 3.58 10.31 -0.13
C ALA A 165 3.01 10.57 -1.54
N THR A 166 3.79 11.19 -2.42
CA THR A 166 3.40 11.43 -3.82
C THR A 166 3.20 10.11 -4.58
N LYS A 167 4.08 9.12 -4.38
CA LYS A 167 3.91 7.78 -4.97
C LYS A 167 2.69 7.05 -4.41
N ILE A 168 2.45 7.17 -3.10
CA ILE A 168 1.27 6.59 -2.45
C ILE A 168 0.01 7.29 -2.95
N ALA A 169 -0.02 8.63 -2.97
CA ALA A 169 -1.14 9.43 -3.47
C ALA A 169 -1.44 9.10 -4.94
N LYS A 170 -0.41 8.95 -5.77
CA LYS A 170 -0.56 8.52 -7.15
C LYS A 170 -1.25 7.14 -7.28
N LYS A 171 -0.92 6.20 -6.39
CA LYS A 171 -1.59 4.89 -6.32
C LYS A 171 -3.01 4.98 -5.75
N LEU A 172 -3.26 5.83 -4.76
CA LEU A 172 -4.57 6.00 -4.12
C LEU A 172 -5.53 6.84 -4.97
N ASN A 173 -5.04 7.91 -5.60
CA ASN A 173 -5.83 8.77 -6.48
C ASN A 173 -6.05 8.18 -7.88
N CYS A 174 -5.40 7.04 -8.21
CA CYS A 174 -5.60 6.32 -9.45
C CYS A 174 -6.86 5.45 -9.48
N ILE A 175 -7.59 5.29 -8.38
CA ILE A 175 -8.87 4.58 -8.42
C ILE A 175 -9.97 5.61 -8.65
N PHE A 176 -10.52 5.62 -9.83
CA PHE A 176 -11.63 6.49 -10.19
C PHE A 176 -12.79 6.31 -9.21
N ASP A 177 -13.34 7.41 -8.72
CA ASP A 177 -14.64 7.37 -8.07
C ASP A 177 -15.75 7.16 -9.11
N GLU A 178 -16.98 7.12 -8.66
CA GLU A 178 -18.12 6.84 -9.56
C GLU A 178 -18.39 7.99 -10.52
N SER A 179 -18.22 9.23 -10.06
CA SER A 179 -18.43 10.42 -10.90
C SER A 179 -17.41 10.48 -12.02
N LYS A 180 -16.14 10.15 -11.72
CA LYS A 180 -15.08 10.08 -12.72
C LYS A 180 -15.30 8.94 -13.73
N VAL A 181 -15.79 7.80 -13.27
CA VAL A 181 -16.15 6.67 -14.16
C VAL A 181 -17.25 7.08 -15.13
N LEU A 182 -18.31 7.73 -14.66
CA LEU A 182 -19.41 8.21 -15.51
C LEU A 182 -18.93 9.28 -16.48
N GLU A 183 -18.08 10.22 -16.04
CA GLU A 183 -17.45 11.20 -16.90
C GLU A 183 -16.63 10.54 -18.04
N GLU A 184 -15.86 9.50 -17.73
CA GLU A 184 -15.09 8.75 -18.73
C GLU A 184 -16.02 8.05 -19.74
N ILE A 185 -17.10 7.44 -19.27
CA ILE A 185 -18.10 6.77 -20.12
C ILE A 185 -18.75 7.77 -21.07
N ASP A 186 -19.22 8.90 -20.53
CA ASP A 186 -19.92 9.91 -21.33
C ASP A 186 -18.98 10.61 -22.33
N SER A 187 -17.79 11.01 -21.89
CA SER A 187 -16.82 11.73 -22.72
C SER A 187 -16.32 10.89 -23.90
N HIS A 188 -16.15 9.58 -23.69
CA HIS A 188 -15.68 8.64 -24.69
C HIS A 188 -16.81 7.86 -25.39
N LYS A 189 -18.08 8.11 -25.02
CA LYS A 189 -19.28 7.46 -25.57
C LYS A 189 -19.17 5.92 -25.52
N LEU A 190 -18.80 5.38 -24.36
CA LEU A 190 -18.60 3.95 -24.16
C LEU A 190 -19.96 3.24 -24.06
N GLY A 191 -20.53 2.80 -25.18
CA GLY A 191 -21.86 2.17 -25.24
C GLY A 191 -21.87 0.79 -25.89
N ASP A 192 -20.78 0.39 -26.52
CA ASP A 192 -20.62 -0.91 -27.17
C ASP A 192 -19.23 -1.51 -26.89
N ILE A 193 -19.06 -2.80 -27.21
CA ILE A 193 -17.85 -3.56 -26.92
C ILE A 193 -16.60 -2.98 -27.61
N ASP A 194 -16.74 -2.51 -28.84
CA ASP A 194 -15.61 -2.01 -29.64
C ASP A 194 -15.09 -0.70 -29.06
N THR A 195 -15.98 0.20 -28.64
CA THR A 195 -15.62 1.46 -27.98
C THR A 195 -14.96 1.19 -26.63
N ILE A 196 -15.44 0.22 -25.84
CA ILE A 196 -14.83 -0.17 -24.55
C ILE A 196 -13.43 -0.74 -24.75
N ILE A 197 -13.25 -1.67 -25.69
CA ILE A 197 -11.94 -2.28 -25.98
C ILE A 197 -10.95 -1.22 -26.48
N ASN A 198 -11.38 -0.33 -27.41
CA ASN A 198 -10.53 0.75 -27.89
C ASN A 198 -10.15 1.73 -26.77
N TYR A 199 -11.08 2.02 -25.86
CA TYR A 199 -10.77 2.85 -24.68
C TYR A 199 -9.71 2.19 -23.80
N ILE A 200 -9.82 0.89 -23.52
CA ILE A 200 -8.81 0.15 -22.72
C ILE A 200 -7.43 0.23 -23.38
N ARG A 201 -7.35 0.02 -24.70
CA ARG A 201 -6.09 0.06 -25.46
C ARG A 201 -5.42 1.42 -25.46
N ASN A 202 -6.22 2.48 -25.60
CA ASN A 202 -5.70 3.84 -25.69
C ASN A 202 -5.37 4.48 -24.34
N ASN A 203 -5.80 3.90 -23.22
CA ASN A 203 -5.65 4.43 -21.87
C ASN A 203 -4.98 3.43 -20.90
N ASN A 204 -4.07 2.60 -21.40
CA ASN A 204 -3.43 1.52 -20.64
C ASN A 204 -2.64 2.02 -19.41
N ASP A 205 -2.22 3.28 -19.39
CA ASP A 205 -1.56 3.97 -18.29
C ASP A 205 -2.47 4.16 -17.06
N LEU A 206 -3.80 4.12 -17.24
CA LEU A 206 -4.77 4.17 -16.14
C LEU A 206 -4.74 2.89 -15.28
N GLY A 207 -4.20 1.81 -15.81
CA GLY A 207 -4.04 0.52 -15.14
C GLY A 207 -5.33 -0.29 -14.99
N PHE A 208 -5.16 -1.58 -14.66
CA PHE A 208 -6.24 -2.56 -14.60
C PHE A 208 -7.44 -2.12 -13.76
N ALA A 209 -7.21 -1.59 -12.53
CA ALA A 209 -8.29 -1.28 -11.59
C ALA A 209 -9.25 -0.19 -12.08
N ASN A 210 -8.74 0.83 -12.78
CA ASN A 210 -9.58 1.89 -13.34
C ASN A 210 -10.29 1.43 -14.59
N LEU A 211 -9.55 0.78 -15.50
CA LEU A 211 -10.09 0.32 -16.76
C LEU A 211 -11.14 -0.77 -16.57
N SER A 212 -10.92 -1.72 -15.64
CA SER A 212 -11.93 -2.72 -15.30
C SER A 212 -13.19 -2.08 -14.72
N LYS A 213 -13.04 -1.04 -13.88
CA LYS A 213 -14.18 -0.33 -13.32
C LYS A 213 -14.98 0.43 -14.40
N VAL A 214 -14.30 1.15 -15.30
CA VAL A 214 -14.96 1.83 -16.43
C VAL A 214 -15.66 0.82 -17.33
N ALA A 215 -15.00 -0.26 -17.70
CA ALA A 215 -15.57 -1.31 -18.54
C ALA A 215 -16.81 -1.99 -17.92
N GLU A 216 -16.76 -2.28 -16.61
CA GLU A 216 -17.90 -2.84 -15.88
C GLU A 216 -19.11 -1.89 -15.89
N TYR A 217 -18.88 -0.59 -15.66
CA TYR A 217 -19.97 0.40 -15.65
C TYR A 217 -20.47 0.74 -17.04
N ALA A 218 -19.63 0.62 -18.06
CA ALA A 218 -20.02 0.82 -19.46
C ALA A 218 -20.79 -0.37 -20.07
N ASN A 219 -20.66 -1.58 -19.48
CA ASN A 219 -21.36 -2.75 -19.96
C ASN A 219 -22.85 -2.71 -19.55
N VAL A 220 -23.71 -2.42 -20.52
CA VAL A 220 -25.18 -2.23 -20.33
C VAL A 220 -25.85 -3.48 -19.74
N LEU A 221 -25.36 -4.69 -20.05
CA LEU A 221 -25.92 -5.94 -19.52
C LEU A 221 -25.74 -6.13 -18.01
N ARG A 222 -24.94 -5.28 -17.37
CA ARG A 222 -24.71 -5.31 -15.92
C ARG A 222 -25.99 -5.10 -15.13
N GLU A 223 -26.79 -4.10 -15.48
CA GLU A 223 -28.05 -3.77 -14.77
C GLU A 223 -29.07 -4.91 -14.90
N ASP A 224 -29.16 -5.52 -16.07
CA ASP A 224 -30.06 -6.64 -16.35
C ASP A 224 -29.68 -7.91 -15.55
N ASN A 225 -28.41 -8.09 -15.20
CA ASN A 225 -27.91 -9.28 -14.51
C ASN A 225 -27.68 -9.08 -12.99
N GLU A 226 -27.94 -7.88 -12.45
CA GLU A 226 -27.59 -7.50 -11.07
C GLU A 226 -26.14 -7.90 -10.74
N ALA A 227 -25.22 -7.65 -11.71
CA ALA A 227 -23.80 -7.87 -11.56
C ALA A 227 -23.14 -6.63 -10.94
N PHE A 228 -22.30 -6.80 -9.94
CA PHE A 228 -21.71 -5.71 -9.18
C PHE A 228 -20.18 -5.73 -9.25
N TYR A 229 -19.58 -4.55 -9.54
CA TYR A 229 -18.15 -4.38 -9.54
C TYR A 229 -17.54 -4.72 -8.19
N THR A 230 -16.67 -5.73 -8.17
CA THR A 230 -15.96 -6.13 -6.97
C THR A 230 -14.70 -5.29 -6.78
N ARG A 231 -14.65 -4.49 -5.71
CA ARG A 231 -13.52 -3.60 -5.44
C ARG A 231 -12.22 -4.36 -5.21
N PRO A 232 -11.05 -3.80 -5.59
CA PRO A 232 -9.75 -4.46 -5.41
C PRO A 232 -9.44 -4.90 -3.99
N ASN A 233 -9.83 -4.11 -2.97
CA ASN A 233 -9.62 -4.47 -1.56
C ASN A 233 -10.47 -5.68 -1.13
N ILE A 234 -11.67 -5.83 -1.68
CA ILE A 234 -12.53 -7.00 -1.45
C ILE A 234 -11.91 -8.22 -2.12
N CYS A 235 -11.51 -8.10 -3.42
CA CYS A 235 -10.81 -9.17 -4.12
C CYS A 235 -9.57 -9.64 -3.35
N TYR A 236 -8.76 -8.70 -2.87
CA TYR A 236 -7.59 -9.01 -2.06
C TYR A 236 -7.95 -9.77 -0.78
N THR A 237 -8.98 -9.34 -0.05
CA THR A 237 -9.42 -9.98 1.19
C THR A 237 -9.90 -11.41 0.95
N VAL A 238 -10.71 -11.65 -0.09
CA VAL A 238 -11.20 -12.97 -0.45
C VAL A 238 -10.06 -13.88 -0.87
N VAL A 239 -9.19 -13.42 -1.77
CA VAL A 239 -8.04 -14.21 -2.27
C VAL A 239 -7.04 -14.49 -1.15
N LYS A 240 -6.80 -13.55 -0.22
CA LYS A 240 -5.91 -13.75 0.93
C LYS A 240 -6.33 -14.95 1.78
N ASN A 241 -7.64 -15.17 1.96
CA ASN A 241 -8.19 -16.25 2.78
C ASN A 241 -8.14 -17.64 2.11
N LEU A 242 -7.89 -17.73 0.80
CA LEU A 242 -7.67 -18.99 0.11
C LEU A 242 -6.42 -19.73 0.63
N PRO A 243 -6.30 -21.05 0.45
CA PRO A 243 -5.10 -21.79 0.82
C PRO A 243 -3.82 -21.22 0.23
N ASP A 244 -2.71 -21.38 0.94
CA ASP A 244 -1.42 -20.88 0.49
C ASP A 244 -0.88 -21.64 -0.73
N ALA A 245 -0.10 -20.96 -1.56
CA ALA A 245 0.52 -21.55 -2.74
C ALA A 245 1.35 -22.81 -2.45
N SER A 246 1.93 -22.91 -1.25
CA SER A 246 2.75 -24.05 -0.80
C SER A 246 1.98 -25.37 -0.68
N TYR A 247 0.64 -25.33 -0.59
CA TYR A 247 -0.20 -26.52 -0.57
C TYR A 247 -0.32 -27.20 -1.94
N PHE A 248 0.02 -26.51 -3.02
CA PHE A 248 -0.24 -26.98 -4.37
C PHE A 248 1.07 -27.24 -5.15
N LYS A 249 1.17 -28.41 -5.78
CA LYS A 249 2.20 -28.70 -6.79
C LYS A 249 1.75 -28.24 -8.18
N SER A 250 0.48 -28.48 -8.49
CA SER A 250 -0.27 -27.94 -9.63
C SER A 250 -1.60 -27.42 -9.11
N LEU A 251 -2.18 -26.44 -9.77
CA LEU A 251 -3.40 -25.78 -9.28
C LEU A 251 -4.34 -25.48 -10.45
N ARG A 252 -5.58 -25.91 -10.32
CA ARG A 252 -6.65 -25.58 -11.25
C ARG A 252 -7.72 -24.76 -10.58
N ILE A 253 -7.97 -23.55 -11.11
CA ILE A 253 -8.91 -22.58 -10.54
C ILE A 253 -10.03 -22.34 -11.53
N LEU A 254 -11.27 -22.21 -11.04
CA LEU A 254 -12.43 -21.79 -11.81
C LEU A 254 -12.96 -20.48 -11.25
N GLU A 255 -13.16 -19.50 -12.15
CA GLU A 255 -13.97 -18.30 -11.92
C GLU A 255 -15.25 -18.39 -12.75
N PRO A 256 -16.40 -18.76 -12.14
CA PRO A 256 -17.61 -19.19 -12.87
C PRO A 256 -18.49 -18.05 -13.40
N SER A 257 -18.17 -16.78 -13.07
CA SER A 257 -18.85 -15.56 -13.53
C SER A 257 -17.84 -14.42 -13.47
N VAL A 258 -16.94 -14.41 -14.48
CA VAL A 258 -15.72 -13.60 -14.41
C VAL A 258 -15.99 -12.09 -14.54
N GLY A 259 -17.08 -11.68 -15.21
CA GLY A 259 -17.35 -10.28 -15.50
C GLY A 259 -16.18 -9.61 -16.19
N VAL A 260 -15.57 -8.62 -15.53
CA VAL A 260 -14.36 -7.93 -16.01
C VAL A 260 -13.06 -8.48 -15.40
N GLY A 261 -13.11 -9.60 -14.66
CA GLY A 261 -11.93 -10.30 -14.15
C GLY A 261 -11.25 -9.67 -12.93
N ASN A 262 -12.01 -9.04 -12.05
CA ASN A 262 -11.45 -8.30 -10.91
C ASN A 262 -10.64 -9.15 -9.92
N PHE A 263 -10.89 -10.47 -9.81
CA PHE A 263 -10.12 -11.37 -8.96
C PHE A 263 -8.77 -11.76 -9.58
N LEU A 264 -8.66 -11.77 -10.91
CA LEU A 264 -7.52 -12.35 -11.62
C LEU A 264 -6.16 -11.77 -11.23
N PRO A 265 -5.97 -10.44 -11.09
CA PRO A 265 -4.68 -9.91 -10.66
C PRO A 265 -4.23 -10.42 -9.29
N CYS A 266 -5.17 -10.57 -8.34
CA CYS A 266 -4.88 -11.08 -7.01
C CYS A 266 -4.58 -12.58 -7.02
N ILE A 267 -5.31 -13.36 -7.81
CA ILE A 267 -5.11 -14.82 -7.99
C ILE A 267 -3.73 -15.07 -8.61
N ILE A 268 -3.41 -14.38 -9.71
CA ILE A 268 -2.12 -14.48 -10.41
C ILE A 268 -0.97 -14.16 -9.45
N GLU A 269 -1.07 -13.09 -8.68
CA GLU A 269 -0.03 -12.68 -7.73
C GLU A 269 0.15 -13.72 -6.61
N LYS A 270 -0.94 -14.25 -6.04
CA LYS A 270 -0.88 -15.24 -4.96
C LYS A 270 -0.24 -16.54 -5.41
N TYR A 271 -0.58 -17.03 -6.60
CA TYR A 271 -0.19 -18.37 -7.05
C TYR A 271 0.95 -18.38 -8.07
N LYS A 272 1.63 -17.27 -8.31
CA LYS A 272 2.76 -17.17 -9.25
C LYS A 272 3.93 -18.13 -8.95
N SER A 273 4.06 -18.60 -7.72
CA SER A 273 5.12 -19.53 -7.29
C SER A 273 4.76 -21.00 -7.44
N VAL A 274 3.49 -21.35 -7.73
CA VAL A 274 3.06 -22.72 -7.98
C VAL A 274 3.62 -23.18 -9.33
N LYS A 275 4.09 -24.44 -9.42
CA LYS A 275 4.81 -24.92 -10.61
C LYS A 275 3.96 -24.85 -11.88
N GLU A 276 2.66 -25.13 -11.79
CA GLU A 276 1.70 -25.08 -12.91
C GLU A 276 0.35 -24.63 -12.38
N VAL A 277 -0.21 -23.60 -13.00
CA VAL A 277 -1.53 -23.06 -12.66
C VAL A 277 -2.37 -22.96 -13.92
N VAL A 278 -3.58 -23.51 -13.89
CA VAL A 278 -4.58 -23.35 -14.93
C VAL A 278 -5.78 -22.60 -14.35
N ILE A 279 -6.13 -21.49 -14.92
CA ILE A 279 -7.29 -20.68 -14.52
C ILE A 279 -8.32 -20.75 -15.65
N ASP A 280 -9.43 -21.43 -15.41
CA ASP A 280 -10.57 -21.45 -16.30
C ASP A 280 -11.51 -20.31 -15.89
N ILE A 281 -11.70 -19.33 -16.76
CA ILE A 281 -12.65 -18.25 -16.55
C ILE A 281 -13.86 -18.42 -17.42
N CYS A 282 -15.03 -18.30 -16.81
CA CYS A 282 -16.31 -18.56 -17.46
C CYS A 282 -17.22 -17.33 -17.32
N ASP A 283 -17.92 -16.99 -18.39
CA ASP A 283 -19.05 -16.08 -18.37
C ASP A 283 -20.07 -16.48 -19.45
N ILE A 284 -21.33 -16.14 -19.21
CA ILE A 284 -22.40 -16.36 -20.20
C ILE A 284 -22.33 -15.30 -21.30
N ASP A 285 -21.80 -14.13 -20.99
CA ASP A 285 -21.64 -13.01 -21.92
C ASP A 285 -20.27 -13.04 -22.60
N SER A 286 -20.26 -13.26 -23.93
CA SER A 286 -19.03 -13.25 -24.71
C SER A 286 -18.29 -11.91 -24.66
N LYS A 287 -19.03 -10.79 -24.53
CA LYS A 287 -18.44 -9.44 -24.44
C LYS A 287 -17.61 -9.28 -23.17
N SER A 288 -18.09 -9.81 -22.06
CA SER A 288 -17.32 -9.85 -20.80
C SER A 288 -16.00 -10.60 -20.98
N ILE A 289 -16.01 -11.73 -21.68
CA ILE A 289 -14.80 -12.50 -21.99
C ILE A 289 -13.82 -11.71 -22.87
N ASP A 290 -14.31 -10.97 -23.88
CA ASP A 290 -13.45 -10.15 -24.74
C ASP A 290 -12.85 -8.96 -23.96
N ILE A 291 -13.63 -8.32 -23.09
CA ILE A 291 -13.14 -7.25 -22.18
C ILE A 291 -12.04 -7.79 -21.26
N VAL A 292 -12.26 -8.94 -20.62
CA VAL A 292 -11.25 -9.56 -19.72
C VAL A 292 -9.97 -9.88 -20.48
N ARG A 293 -10.09 -10.40 -21.69
CA ARG A 293 -8.92 -10.71 -22.53
C ARG A 293 -8.09 -9.45 -22.79
N GLU A 294 -8.73 -8.33 -23.08
CA GLU A 294 -8.06 -7.06 -23.31
C GLU A 294 -7.44 -6.53 -22.00
N LEU A 295 -8.19 -6.52 -20.89
CA LEU A 295 -7.70 -6.08 -19.59
C LEU A 295 -6.50 -6.88 -19.10
N LEU A 296 -6.44 -8.18 -19.39
CA LEU A 296 -5.33 -9.04 -19.01
C LEU A 296 -4.02 -8.72 -19.75
N THR A 297 -4.05 -7.98 -20.86
CA THR A 297 -2.82 -7.46 -21.49
C THR A 297 -2.06 -6.50 -20.58
N LEU A 298 -2.74 -5.88 -19.62
CA LEU A 298 -2.18 -4.96 -18.63
C LEU A 298 -1.56 -5.69 -17.42
N VAL A 299 -1.79 -6.99 -17.30
CA VAL A 299 -1.34 -7.80 -16.18
C VAL A 299 -0.16 -8.66 -16.62
N LYS A 300 0.93 -8.62 -15.85
CA LYS A 300 2.06 -9.51 -16.11
C LYS A 300 1.71 -10.95 -15.69
N ILE A 301 1.38 -11.79 -16.65
CA ILE A 301 1.06 -13.21 -16.41
C ILE A 301 2.35 -14.02 -16.44
N PRO A 302 2.73 -14.72 -15.34
CA PRO A 302 3.88 -15.63 -15.31
C PRO A 302 3.71 -16.82 -16.29
N ARG A 303 4.82 -17.34 -16.81
CA ARG A 303 4.80 -18.43 -17.82
C ARG A 303 4.18 -19.73 -17.33
N ASN A 304 4.16 -19.98 -16.03
CA ASN A 304 3.56 -21.16 -15.38
C ASN A 304 2.05 -21.03 -15.18
N ILE A 305 1.44 -19.88 -15.54
CA ILE A 305 -0.01 -19.63 -15.44
C ILE A 305 -0.62 -19.62 -16.82
N LYS A 306 -1.60 -20.50 -17.05
CA LYS A 306 -2.42 -20.56 -18.26
C LYS A 306 -3.84 -20.13 -17.93
N ILE A 307 -4.43 -19.26 -18.76
CA ILE A 307 -5.81 -18.81 -18.62
C ILE A 307 -6.60 -19.32 -19.82
N ASN A 308 -7.69 -20.04 -19.56
CA ASN A 308 -8.63 -20.49 -20.55
C ASN A 308 -9.91 -19.67 -20.47
N TYR A 309 -10.45 -19.28 -21.61
CA TYR A 309 -11.62 -18.41 -21.77
C TYR A 309 -12.80 -19.25 -22.22
N ILE A 310 -13.87 -19.31 -21.44
CA ILE A 310 -15.01 -20.20 -21.67
C ILE A 310 -16.30 -19.34 -21.72
N VAL A 311 -16.90 -19.23 -22.89
CA VAL A 311 -18.21 -18.57 -23.05
C VAL A 311 -19.30 -19.64 -22.88
N THR A 312 -19.96 -19.67 -21.72
CA THR A 312 -20.98 -20.65 -21.42
C THR A 312 -21.83 -20.26 -20.21
N ASP A 313 -23.00 -20.86 -20.08
CA ASP A 313 -23.78 -20.84 -18.85
C ASP A 313 -23.15 -21.81 -17.84
N PHE A 314 -22.53 -21.26 -16.80
CA PHE A 314 -21.90 -22.07 -15.72
C PHE A 314 -22.85 -23.13 -15.16
N LEU A 315 -24.14 -22.79 -14.97
CA LEU A 315 -25.09 -23.68 -14.31
C LEU A 315 -25.47 -24.90 -15.18
N LEU A 316 -25.41 -24.76 -16.51
CA LEU A 316 -25.77 -25.85 -17.45
C LEU A 316 -24.56 -26.58 -18.05
N HIS A 317 -23.35 -25.99 -17.94
CA HIS A 317 -22.15 -26.56 -18.53
C HIS A 317 -21.58 -27.72 -17.70
N ASP A 318 -21.24 -28.82 -18.34
CA ASP A 318 -20.57 -29.95 -17.70
C ASP A 318 -19.05 -29.77 -17.83
N PHE A 319 -18.39 -29.36 -16.74
CA PHE A 319 -16.94 -29.21 -16.71
C PHE A 319 -16.26 -30.58 -16.68
N LEU A 320 -15.23 -30.76 -17.50
CA LEU A 320 -14.50 -32.02 -17.63
C LEU A 320 -13.58 -32.31 -16.41
N TYR A 321 -13.30 -31.30 -15.62
CA TYR A 321 -12.34 -31.36 -14.53
C TYR A 321 -12.98 -30.96 -13.21
N HIS A 322 -12.45 -31.54 -12.13
CA HIS A 322 -12.64 -31.02 -10.80
C HIS A 322 -11.60 -29.93 -10.52
N TYR A 323 -11.97 -28.91 -9.77
CA TYR A 323 -11.12 -27.74 -9.52
C TYR A 323 -10.60 -27.76 -8.08
N ASP A 324 -9.34 -27.37 -7.89
CA ASP A 324 -8.80 -27.18 -6.55
C ASP A 324 -9.47 -25.98 -5.87
N ILE A 325 -9.76 -24.90 -6.66
CA ILE A 325 -10.40 -23.68 -6.16
C ILE A 325 -11.49 -23.21 -7.12
N VAL A 326 -12.66 -22.90 -6.56
CA VAL A 326 -13.72 -22.14 -7.25
C VAL A 326 -13.89 -20.80 -6.52
N ILE A 327 -13.71 -19.69 -7.23
CA ILE A 327 -13.77 -18.35 -6.64
C ILE A 327 -14.53 -17.41 -7.57
N GLY A 328 -15.37 -16.52 -7.02
CA GLY A 328 -16.06 -15.53 -7.83
C GLY A 328 -17.08 -14.71 -7.06
N ASN A 329 -17.77 -13.85 -7.82
CA ASN A 329 -18.92 -13.08 -7.38
C ASN A 329 -20.09 -13.41 -8.34
N PRO A 330 -20.93 -14.40 -7.98
CA PRO A 330 -22.04 -14.82 -8.85
C PRO A 330 -23.11 -13.73 -8.96
N PRO A 331 -23.95 -13.74 -10.01
CA PRO A 331 -25.06 -12.80 -10.14
C PRO A 331 -26.12 -13.00 -9.05
N TYR A 332 -26.65 -11.89 -8.49
CA TYR A 332 -27.66 -11.92 -7.41
C TYR A 332 -29.10 -11.90 -7.89
N LYS A 333 -29.28 -11.91 -9.20
CA LYS A 333 -30.57 -11.82 -9.88
C LYS A 333 -31.53 -12.92 -9.46
N LYS A 334 -32.78 -12.52 -9.25
CA LYS A 334 -33.93 -13.45 -9.15
C LYS A 334 -34.50 -13.73 -10.54
N LEU A 335 -34.61 -15.00 -10.88
CA LEU A 335 -35.26 -15.41 -12.14
C LEU A 335 -36.79 -15.33 -12.00
N THR A 336 -37.38 -14.21 -12.36
CA THR A 336 -38.84 -13.98 -12.29
C THR A 336 -39.54 -14.08 -13.65
N GLY A 337 -38.80 -13.88 -14.74
CA GLY A 337 -39.37 -13.82 -16.12
C GLY A 337 -39.14 -15.03 -16.99
N SER A 338 -38.32 -16.01 -16.56
CA SER A 338 -37.91 -17.15 -17.45
C SER A 338 -38.17 -18.48 -16.72
N LYS A 339 -39.43 -18.89 -16.64
CA LYS A 339 -39.84 -20.16 -15.99
C LYS A 339 -39.11 -21.36 -16.57
N GLN A 340 -38.99 -21.44 -17.91
CA GLN A 340 -38.29 -22.55 -18.56
C GLN A 340 -36.80 -22.67 -18.19
N LEU A 341 -36.09 -21.55 -18.02
CA LEU A 341 -34.69 -21.54 -17.61
C LEU A 341 -34.57 -21.91 -16.13
N LEU A 342 -35.45 -21.35 -15.30
CA LEU A 342 -35.49 -21.69 -13.87
C LEU A 342 -35.77 -23.19 -13.67
N ASP A 343 -36.69 -23.78 -14.44
CA ASP A 343 -36.98 -25.20 -14.34
C ASP A 343 -35.78 -26.07 -14.75
N LYS A 344 -35.00 -25.67 -15.77
CA LYS A 344 -33.72 -26.33 -16.11
C LYS A 344 -32.72 -26.33 -14.95
N TYR A 345 -32.51 -25.18 -14.29
CA TYR A 345 -31.61 -25.09 -13.15
C TYR A 345 -32.12 -25.94 -11.98
N LYS A 346 -33.41 -25.84 -11.69
CA LYS A 346 -34.03 -26.67 -10.63
C LYS A 346 -33.95 -28.16 -10.90
N CYS A 347 -34.04 -28.60 -12.15
CA CYS A 347 -33.89 -30.04 -12.48
C CYS A 347 -32.53 -30.58 -12.01
N GLN A 348 -31.46 -29.79 -12.13
CA GLN A 348 -30.09 -30.19 -11.79
C GLN A 348 -29.69 -29.85 -10.35
N SER A 349 -30.57 -29.26 -9.54
CA SER A 349 -30.29 -28.70 -8.22
C SER A 349 -31.16 -29.31 -7.13
N GLU A 350 -30.64 -29.36 -5.90
CA GLU A 350 -31.44 -29.60 -4.68
C GLU A 350 -32.23 -28.36 -4.26
N ASN A 351 -31.79 -27.16 -4.71
CA ASN A 351 -32.42 -25.87 -4.39
C ASN A 351 -33.75 -25.65 -5.16
N LYS A 352 -34.82 -26.35 -4.75
CA LYS A 352 -36.13 -26.24 -5.41
C LYS A 352 -36.93 -25.00 -4.97
N ASN A 353 -36.63 -24.45 -3.78
CA ASN A 353 -37.48 -23.43 -3.13
C ASN A 353 -36.99 -21.98 -3.37
N THR A 354 -35.91 -21.79 -4.10
CA THR A 354 -35.40 -20.46 -4.44
C THR A 354 -35.45 -20.23 -5.95
N ASN A 355 -35.43 -18.97 -6.34
CA ASN A 355 -35.21 -18.53 -7.72
C ASN A 355 -34.01 -17.57 -7.84
N ASN A 356 -33.20 -17.45 -6.78
CA ASN A 356 -31.96 -16.67 -6.78
C ASN A 356 -30.83 -17.44 -7.43
N LEU A 357 -30.15 -16.83 -8.41
CA LEU A 357 -29.06 -17.46 -9.15
C LEU A 357 -27.89 -17.90 -8.25
N PHE A 358 -27.46 -17.05 -7.33
CA PHE A 358 -26.30 -17.35 -6.50
C PHE A 358 -26.45 -18.66 -5.68
N SER A 359 -27.68 -19.07 -5.32
CA SER A 359 -27.92 -20.36 -4.63
C SER A 359 -27.56 -21.55 -5.50
N PHE A 360 -27.90 -21.49 -6.80
CA PHE A 360 -27.53 -22.53 -7.76
C PHE A 360 -26.01 -22.52 -8.03
N PHE A 361 -25.40 -21.31 -8.08
CA PHE A 361 -23.95 -21.19 -8.21
C PHE A 361 -23.22 -21.82 -7.03
N ILE A 362 -23.66 -21.55 -5.79
CA ILE A 362 -23.08 -22.18 -4.58
C ILE A 362 -23.15 -23.70 -4.70
N GLU A 363 -24.33 -24.24 -4.97
CA GLU A 363 -24.54 -25.67 -5.05
C GLU A 363 -23.65 -26.33 -6.09
N LYS A 364 -23.56 -25.75 -7.30
CA LYS A 364 -22.72 -26.29 -8.36
C LYS A 364 -21.23 -26.15 -8.04
N ALA A 365 -20.81 -25.02 -7.48
CA ALA A 365 -19.44 -24.80 -7.04
C ALA A 365 -18.99 -25.84 -6.00
N LEU A 366 -19.85 -26.15 -5.02
CA LEU A 366 -19.57 -27.19 -4.00
C LEU A 366 -19.42 -28.61 -4.61
N ARG A 367 -20.01 -28.85 -5.78
CA ARG A 367 -19.88 -30.14 -6.48
C ARG A 367 -18.62 -30.25 -7.32
N CYS A 368 -18.05 -29.13 -7.77
CA CYS A 368 -16.94 -29.14 -8.74
C CYS A 368 -15.63 -28.59 -8.18
N GLY A 369 -15.58 -28.13 -6.92
CA GLY A 369 -14.37 -27.57 -6.32
C GLY A 369 -14.06 -28.06 -4.92
N ASP A 370 -12.77 -28.23 -4.61
CA ASP A 370 -12.27 -28.58 -3.26
C ASP A 370 -12.37 -27.40 -2.30
N TYR A 371 -11.94 -26.21 -2.74
CA TYR A 371 -12.09 -24.97 -2.00
C TYR A 371 -13.02 -24.04 -2.76
N VAL A 372 -14.13 -23.65 -2.13
CA VAL A 372 -15.14 -22.77 -2.74
C VAL A 372 -15.22 -21.46 -1.97
N SER A 373 -14.95 -20.36 -2.64
CA SER A 373 -15.04 -19.01 -2.07
C SER A 373 -15.83 -18.09 -2.99
N LEU A 374 -17.04 -17.72 -2.55
CA LEU A 374 -17.93 -16.87 -3.32
C LEU A 374 -18.35 -15.65 -2.47
N ILE A 375 -18.55 -14.50 -3.15
CA ILE A 375 -19.19 -13.33 -2.54
C ILE A 375 -20.69 -13.43 -2.81
N VAL A 376 -21.49 -13.33 -1.77
CA VAL A 376 -22.95 -13.52 -1.86
C VAL A 376 -23.69 -12.56 -0.93
N PRO A 377 -24.99 -12.30 -1.15
CA PRO A 377 -25.79 -11.54 -0.21
C PRO A 377 -25.82 -12.17 1.19
N LYS A 378 -25.70 -11.35 2.22
CA LYS A 378 -25.72 -11.76 3.63
C LYS A 378 -27.04 -12.42 4.03
N SER A 379 -28.11 -12.18 3.26
CA SER A 379 -29.40 -12.87 3.41
C SER A 379 -29.28 -14.40 3.30
N LEU A 380 -28.22 -14.93 2.68
CA LEU A 380 -27.89 -16.35 2.70
C LEU A 380 -27.91 -16.92 4.12
N ILE A 381 -27.45 -16.17 5.12
CA ILE A 381 -27.32 -16.65 6.52
C ILE A 381 -28.69 -16.81 7.18
N SER A 382 -29.66 -15.92 6.88
CA SER A 382 -30.88 -15.79 7.69
C SER A 382 -32.17 -16.06 6.91
N ALA A 383 -32.23 -15.80 5.61
CA ALA A 383 -33.50 -15.90 4.88
C ALA A 383 -33.95 -17.36 4.70
N PRO A 384 -35.26 -17.65 4.92
CA PRO A 384 -35.81 -19.00 4.84
C PRO A 384 -35.65 -19.67 3.47
N GLU A 385 -35.71 -18.87 2.39
CA GLU A 385 -35.57 -19.38 1.01
C GLU A 385 -34.22 -20.04 0.73
N PHE A 386 -33.17 -19.76 1.53
CA PHE A 386 -31.81 -20.32 1.38
C PHE A 386 -31.53 -21.48 2.35
N ASN A 387 -32.53 -22.02 3.04
CA ASN A 387 -32.32 -23.09 3.99
C ASN A 387 -31.68 -24.35 3.36
N VAL A 388 -32.07 -24.69 2.13
CA VAL A 388 -31.48 -25.83 1.42
C VAL A 388 -30.02 -25.55 1.10
N THR A 389 -29.70 -24.36 0.62
CA THR A 389 -28.30 -23.94 0.32
C THR A 389 -27.42 -24.03 1.57
N ARG A 390 -27.91 -23.52 2.73
CA ARG A 390 -27.17 -23.63 4.00
C ARG A 390 -26.92 -25.07 4.40
N LYS A 391 -27.94 -25.94 4.34
CA LYS A 391 -27.80 -27.38 4.65
C LYS A 391 -26.82 -28.09 3.73
N LEU A 392 -26.69 -27.65 2.47
CA LEU A 392 -25.68 -28.17 1.56
C LEU A 392 -24.27 -27.75 1.98
N MET A 393 -24.09 -26.49 2.37
CA MET A 393 -22.80 -25.97 2.85
C MET A 393 -22.40 -26.61 4.19
N GLU A 394 -23.35 -26.83 5.09
CA GLU A 394 -23.14 -27.46 6.42
C GLU A 394 -22.64 -28.90 6.34
N LYS A 395 -22.77 -29.58 5.19
CA LYS A 395 -22.18 -30.91 4.98
C LYS A 395 -20.65 -30.86 4.95
N TYR A 396 -20.04 -29.69 4.75
CA TYR A 396 -18.62 -29.47 4.54
C TYR A 396 -18.02 -28.54 5.59
N ASN A 397 -16.72 -28.42 5.59
CA ASN A 397 -16.01 -27.51 6.49
C ASN A 397 -16.09 -26.07 6.00
N ILE A 398 -16.94 -25.26 6.62
CA ILE A 398 -16.96 -23.79 6.41
C ILE A 398 -15.80 -23.19 7.20
N MET A 399 -14.69 -22.91 6.55
CA MET A 399 -13.46 -22.45 7.19
C MET A 399 -13.56 -21.03 7.73
N ASN A 400 -14.13 -20.12 6.93
CA ASN A 400 -14.39 -18.74 7.38
C ASN A 400 -15.58 -18.12 6.67
N ILE A 401 -16.10 -17.04 7.29
CA ILE A 401 -17.06 -16.13 6.71
C ILE A 401 -16.56 -14.71 7.00
N VAL A 402 -16.49 -13.87 5.97
CA VAL A 402 -16.11 -12.45 6.09
C VAL A 402 -17.32 -11.59 5.80
N ASP A 403 -17.72 -10.77 6.74
CA ASP A 403 -18.82 -9.82 6.59
C ASP A 403 -18.31 -8.48 6.07
N PHE A 404 -18.72 -8.09 4.87
CA PHE A 404 -18.38 -6.81 4.27
C PHE A 404 -19.43 -5.72 4.56
N GLY A 405 -20.56 -6.08 5.15
CA GLY A 405 -21.71 -5.18 5.32
C GLY A 405 -22.13 -4.58 3.98
N GLU A 406 -22.51 -3.30 3.98
CA GLU A 406 -22.85 -2.54 2.75
C GLU A 406 -21.62 -2.00 2.00
N LYS A 407 -20.39 -2.34 2.45
CA LYS A 407 -19.15 -1.75 1.91
C LYS A 407 -18.64 -2.42 0.65
N ALA A 408 -19.14 -3.60 0.31
CA ALA A 408 -18.66 -4.33 -0.86
C ALA A 408 -18.96 -3.61 -2.17
N PHE A 409 -20.14 -3.01 -2.26
CA PHE A 409 -20.60 -2.33 -3.48
C PHE A 409 -21.07 -0.91 -3.14
N LYS A 410 -20.46 0.09 -3.79
CA LYS A 410 -20.87 1.49 -3.59
C LYS A 410 -22.18 1.76 -4.35
N GLY A 411 -23.12 2.47 -3.71
CA GLY A 411 -24.39 2.84 -4.32
C GLY A 411 -25.49 1.77 -4.23
N VAL A 412 -25.17 0.56 -3.77
CA VAL A 412 -26.13 -0.54 -3.61
C VAL A 412 -26.22 -0.91 -2.12
N LYS A 413 -27.43 -0.83 -1.55
CA LYS A 413 -27.71 -1.19 -0.16
C LYS A 413 -27.92 -2.70 -0.01
N ILE A 414 -26.92 -3.50 -0.45
CA ILE A 414 -26.93 -4.95 -0.27
C ILE A 414 -25.77 -5.31 0.67
N GLU A 415 -26.10 -5.81 1.85
CA GLU A 415 -25.11 -6.42 2.72
C GLU A 415 -24.61 -7.72 2.11
N THR A 416 -23.28 -7.91 2.09
CA THR A 416 -22.63 -9.07 1.50
C THR A 416 -21.64 -9.71 2.42
N ILE A 417 -21.45 -10.99 2.20
CA ILE A 417 -20.42 -11.82 2.84
C ILE A 417 -19.59 -12.53 1.77
N SER A 418 -18.38 -12.92 2.10
CA SER A 418 -17.72 -14.04 1.43
C SER A 418 -17.58 -15.20 2.41
N PHE A 419 -17.58 -16.40 1.88
CA PHE A 419 -17.29 -17.61 2.63
C PHE A 419 -16.16 -18.39 1.96
N LEU A 420 -15.47 -19.22 2.74
CA LEU A 420 -14.56 -20.24 2.24
C LEU A 420 -14.99 -21.59 2.79
N VAL A 421 -15.36 -22.51 1.90
CA VAL A 421 -15.74 -23.90 2.23
C VAL A 421 -14.68 -24.84 1.67
N ASN A 422 -14.24 -25.80 2.49
CA ASN A 422 -13.45 -26.93 2.06
C ASN A 422 -14.36 -28.16 1.96
N THR A 423 -14.58 -28.64 0.74
CA THR A 423 -15.48 -29.77 0.44
C THR A 423 -14.85 -31.14 0.71
N THR A 424 -13.52 -31.18 0.90
CA THR A 424 -12.76 -32.44 1.13
C THR A 424 -12.60 -32.77 2.61
N SER A 425 -13.02 -31.86 3.49
CA SER A 425 -12.93 -32.06 4.95
C SER A 425 -14.28 -31.96 5.65
N MET A 426 -14.41 -32.75 6.74
CA MET A 426 -15.60 -32.73 7.59
C MET A 426 -15.78 -31.37 8.29
N PRO A 427 -17.04 -31.01 8.66
CA PRO A 427 -17.31 -29.76 9.37
C PRO A 427 -16.45 -29.58 10.61
N ASN A 428 -15.92 -28.38 10.79
CA ASN A 428 -15.09 -28.00 11.91
C ASN A 428 -15.48 -26.55 12.33
N ARG A 429 -14.72 -25.97 13.26
CA ARG A 429 -14.95 -24.59 13.75
C ARG A 429 -14.80 -23.58 12.61
N THR A 430 -15.80 -22.72 12.46
CA THR A 430 -15.80 -21.60 11.50
C THR A 430 -15.23 -20.33 12.15
N THR A 431 -14.40 -19.59 11.44
CA THR A 431 -13.96 -18.25 11.84
C THR A 431 -14.87 -17.21 11.17
N VAL A 432 -15.32 -16.23 11.96
CA VAL A 432 -16.16 -15.11 11.48
C VAL A 432 -15.43 -13.80 11.71
#